data_3e88f92d4776b93df512c9b0d5fd7c92
#
_entry.id   3e88f92d4776b93df512c9b0d5fd7c92
#
_cell.length_a   1.000
_cell.length_b   1.000
_cell.length_c   1.000
_cell.angle_alpha   90.00
_cell.angle_beta   90.00
_cell.angle_gamma   90.00
#
_symmetry.space_group_name_H-M   'P 1'
#
loop_
_entity.id
_entity.type
_entity.pdbx_description
1 polymer ?
#
loop_
_entity_poly.entity_id
_entity_poly.type
_entity_poly.pdbx_seq_one_letter_code
_entity_poly.pdbx_strand_id
1 'polypeptide(L)'
;PRSRGLGDVYKRQRHGRGHFISPTKINFRANIDALKQLGVTDIVSVSAVGSLKEDLPPGKFVIVNQFIDRTFAREKTFFDDEIVAHVSMAHPTSNGLMNACEEAIKKEKIEYQRNGTYVVMEGPQFSTLAESNLYRSWKADVIGMTNMPEAKLAREAEIRYASVSMVTDFDCWHPDHENVDVQQVIKVLLGNAEKAKVMIKNLIDNFENYIDPNDPTNNCLDVAIITAPEKRTQKTIDKLKTVAGRVLNK
;
A
#
# COMPACT_ATOMS: atom_id res chain seq x y z
N PRO A 1 4.40 -4.28 -21.33
CA PRO A 1 4.30 -5.52 -22.09
C PRO A 1 2.98 -6.19 -21.73
N ARG A 2 2.15 -6.46 -22.73
CA ARG A 2 0.91 -7.21 -22.54
C ARG A 2 1.29 -8.69 -22.44
N SER A 3 0.99 -9.33 -21.31
CA SER A 3 1.12 -10.78 -21.21
C SER A 3 -0.15 -11.42 -21.79
N ARG A 4 0.00 -12.23 -22.81
CA ARG A 4 -1.12 -13.01 -23.36
C ARG A 4 -1.54 -14.08 -22.36
N GLY A 5 -2.72 -13.93 -21.76
CA GLY A 5 -3.36 -14.95 -20.92
C GLY A 5 -3.31 -14.73 -19.41
N LEU A 6 -2.53 -13.80 -18.92
CA LEU A 6 -2.45 -13.40 -17.52
C LEU A 6 -2.73 -11.91 -17.48
N GLY A 7 -3.85 -11.39 -17.25
CA GLY A 7 -4.19 -9.98 -17.15
C GLY A 7 -3.09 -8.94 -17.43
N ASP A 8 -3.41 -7.71 -17.65
CA ASP A 8 -2.41 -6.66 -17.90
C ASP A 8 -1.71 -6.29 -16.57
N VAL A 9 -0.36 -6.23 -16.60
CA VAL A 9 0.46 -5.80 -15.45
C VAL A 9 0.95 -4.38 -15.67
N TYR A 10 0.57 -3.47 -14.77
CA TYR A 10 0.95 -2.06 -14.80
C TYR A 10 1.91 -1.73 -13.66
N LYS A 11 3.02 -1.06 -13.96
CA LYS A 11 3.95 -0.55 -12.95
C LYS A 11 3.75 0.95 -12.75
N ARG A 12 3.45 1.37 -11.53
CA ARG A 12 3.31 2.77 -11.13
C ARG A 12 4.41 3.16 -10.13
N GLN A 13 5.11 4.26 -10.40
CA GLN A 13 6.13 4.82 -9.52
C GLN A 13 5.57 6.08 -8.83
N ARG A 14 5.42 6.06 -7.50
CA ARG A 14 4.74 7.11 -6.73
C ARG A 14 5.43 8.46 -6.80
N HIS A 15 6.74 8.48 -6.61
CA HIS A 15 7.53 9.71 -6.55
C HIS A 15 7.93 10.28 -7.92
N GLY A 16 7.43 9.70 -9.01
CA GLY A 16 7.84 10.07 -10.37
C GLY A 16 9.25 9.59 -10.72
N ARG A 17 9.61 9.69 -12.02
CA ARG A 17 10.98 9.36 -12.46
C ARG A 17 11.94 10.40 -11.90
N GLY A 18 12.99 9.96 -11.20
CA GLY A 18 13.95 10.87 -10.57
C GLY A 18 13.53 11.37 -9.18
N HIS A 19 12.46 10.81 -8.58
CA HIS A 19 12.04 11.06 -7.19
C HIS A 19 11.81 12.56 -6.88
N PHE A 20 11.06 13.26 -7.76
CA PHE A 20 10.82 14.70 -7.61
C PHE A 20 9.48 15.04 -6.92
N ILE A 21 8.63 14.05 -6.64
CA ILE A 21 7.34 14.22 -5.96
C ILE A 21 7.52 13.82 -4.50
N SER A 22 7.33 14.77 -3.57
CA SER A 22 7.34 14.48 -2.12
C SER A 22 6.16 13.59 -1.72
N PRO A 23 6.23 12.84 -0.60
CA PRO A 23 5.17 11.92 -0.19
C PRO A 23 3.78 12.57 -0.13
N THR A 24 3.66 13.76 0.47
CA THR A 24 2.39 14.49 0.58
C THR A 24 1.84 14.97 -0.75
N LYS A 25 2.70 15.21 -1.75
CA LYS A 25 2.29 15.71 -3.08
C LYS A 25 1.98 14.59 -4.08
N ILE A 26 2.10 13.34 -3.70
CA ILE A 26 1.65 12.22 -4.53
C ILE A 26 0.13 12.33 -4.70
N ASN A 27 -0.35 12.34 -5.93
CA ASN A 27 -1.78 12.34 -6.21
C ASN A 27 -2.35 10.91 -6.09
N PHE A 28 -2.57 10.46 -4.85
CA PHE A 28 -3.04 9.10 -4.57
C PHE A 28 -4.40 8.82 -5.20
N ARG A 29 -5.36 9.78 -5.12
CA ARG A 29 -6.69 9.60 -5.73
C ARG A 29 -6.60 9.39 -7.24
N ALA A 30 -5.89 10.26 -7.95
CA ALA A 30 -5.73 10.10 -9.40
C ALA A 30 -5.00 8.80 -9.78
N ASN A 31 -4.04 8.35 -8.96
CA ASN A 31 -3.33 7.10 -9.21
C ASN A 31 -4.28 5.89 -9.09
N ILE A 32 -5.09 5.82 -8.04
CA ILE A 32 -6.04 4.71 -7.84
C ILE A 32 -7.17 4.77 -8.86
N ASP A 33 -7.71 5.96 -9.15
CA ASP A 33 -8.73 6.15 -10.19
C ASP A 33 -8.26 5.69 -11.57
N ALA A 34 -7.05 6.09 -11.97
CA ALA A 34 -6.45 5.66 -13.23
C ALA A 34 -6.25 4.13 -13.30
N LEU A 35 -5.81 3.50 -12.22
CA LEU A 35 -5.69 2.04 -12.15
C LEU A 35 -7.07 1.37 -12.27
N LYS A 36 -8.09 1.91 -11.61
CA LYS A 36 -9.47 1.41 -11.71
C LYS A 36 -10.03 1.54 -13.13
N GLN A 37 -9.79 2.68 -13.81
CA GLN A 37 -10.17 2.88 -15.22
C GLN A 37 -9.51 1.85 -16.16
N LEU A 38 -8.29 1.42 -15.86
CA LEU A 38 -7.57 0.38 -16.60
C LEU A 38 -8.05 -1.04 -16.26
N GLY A 39 -9.05 -1.20 -15.38
CA GLY A 39 -9.58 -2.50 -14.98
C GLY A 39 -8.70 -3.26 -13.98
N VAL A 40 -7.81 -2.57 -13.28
CA VAL A 40 -6.98 -3.19 -12.22
C VAL A 40 -7.86 -3.66 -11.08
N THR A 41 -7.71 -4.92 -10.69
CA THR A 41 -8.42 -5.57 -9.59
C THR A 41 -7.55 -5.80 -8.36
N ASP A 42 -6.22 -5.73 -8.53
CA ASP A 42 -5.24 -6.09 -7.52
C ASP A 42 -4.04 -5.15 -7.54
N ILE A 43 -3.63 -4.69 -6.37
CA ILE A 43 -2.43 -3.85 -6.22
C ILE A 43 -1.47 -4.53 -5.24
N VAL A 44 -0.24 -4.79 -5.69
CA VAL A 44 0.88 -5.14 -4.82
C VAL A 44 1.81 -3.94 -4.72
N SER A 45 1.84 -3.35 -3.54
CA SER A 45 2.71 -2.23 -3.20
C SER A 45 4.07 -2.75 -2.73
N VAL A 46 5.14 -2.22 -3.29
CA VAL A 46 6.50 -2.49 -2.83
C VAL A 46 7.14 -1.17 -2.44
N SER A 47 7.65 -1.07 -1.20
CA SER A 47 8.23 0.17 -0.67
C SER A 47 9.44 -0.08 0.22
N ALA A 48 10.36 0.88 0.25
CA ALA A 48 11.44 0.94 1.23
C ALA A 48 10.88 1.45 2.57
N VAL A 49 11.37 0.91 3.69
CA VAL A 49 10.92 1.25 5.03
C VAL A 49 12.07 1.19 6.03
N GLY A 50 11.97 1.97 7.10
CA GLY A 50 12.76 1.80 8.30
C GLY A 50 12.19 0.69 9.19
N SER A 51 13.05 -0.01 9.91
CA SER A 51 12.67 -1.01 10.92
C SER A 51 12.49 -0.39 12.30
N LEU A 52 11.46 -0.81 13.01
CA LEU A 52 11.21 -0.46 14.41
C LEU A 52 11.53 -1.62 15.36
N LYS A 53 12.12 -2.72 14.84
CA LYS A 53 12.45 -3.93 15.58
C LYS A 53 13.85 -4.43 15.28
N GLU A 54 14.49 -5.01 16.30
CA GLU A 54 15.83 -5.60 16.23
C GLU A 54 15.90 -6.80 15.25
N ASP A 55 14.88 -7.64 15.27
CA ASP A 55 14.79 -8.87 14.47
C ASP A 55 14.38 -8.62 13.00
N LEU A 56 14.25 -7.35 12.61
CA LEU A 56 13.96 -6.92 11.24
C LEU A 56 15.12 -6.09 10.64
N PRO A 57 16.29 -6.69 10.41
CA PRO A 57 17.44 -5.95 9.90
C PRO A 57 17.27 -5.52 8.42
N PRO A 58 18.07 -4.54 7.96
CA PRO A 58 18.13 -4.15 6.56
C PRO A 58 18.34 -5.34 5.63
N GLY A 59 17.58 -5.40 4.54
CA GLY A 59 17.56 -6.51 3.59
C GLY A 59 16.46 -7.53 3.81
N LYS A 60 15.79 -7.52 4.98
CA LYS A 60 14.62 -8.35 5.28
C LYS A 60 13.35 -7.73 4.70
N PHE A 61 12.40 -8.57 4.27
CA PHE A 61 11.12 -8.12 3.75
C PHE A 61 10.02 -8.32 4.80
N VAL A 62 9.00 -7.48 4.76
CA VAL A 62 7.83 -7.58 5.65
C VAL A 62 6.55 -7.55 4.81
N ILE A 63 5.75 -8.61 4.90
CA ILE A 63 4.39 -8.64 4.35
C ILE A 63 3.48 -7.99 5.39
N VAL A 64 2.97 -6.82 5.04
CA VAL A 64 2.18 -5.96 5.93
C VAL A 64 0.72 -6.39 5.92
N ASN A 65 0.11 -6.51 7.10
CA ASN A 65 -1.31 -6.78 7.24
C ASN A 65 -2.06 -5.68 8.01
N GLN A 66 -1.35 -4.75 8.67
CA GLN A 66 -1.95 -3.67 9.44
C GLN A 66 -1.22 -2.34 9.22
N PHE A 67 -1.98 -1.24 9.32
CA PHE A 67 -1.44 0.11 9.19
C PHE A 67 -1.85 1.01 10.35
N ILE A 68 -0.92 1.85 10.79
CA ILE A 68 -1.18 3.01 11.65
C ILE A 68 -0.96 4.26 10.81
N ASP A 69 -2.04 4.96 10.46
CA ASP A 69 -2.00 6.16 9.61
C ASP A 69 -1.71 7.41 10.43
N ARG A 70 -0.50 7.94 10.32
CA ARG A 70 -0.06 9.21 10.93
C ARG A 70 0.04 10.35 9.90
N THR A 71 -0.49 10.16 8.71
CA THR A 71 -0.57 11.23 7.71
C THR A 71 -1.69 12.22 8.07
N PHE A 72 -1.54 13.50 7.72
CA PHE A 72 -2.51 14.55 8.10
C PHE A 72 -2.82 15.57 6.99
N ALA A 73 -1.97 15.68 5.96
CA ALA A 73 -2.12 16.67 4.89
C ALA A 73 -2.43 16.04 3.51
N ARG A 74 -3.09 14.87 3.50
CA ARG A 74 -3.41 14.10 2.28
C ARG A 74 -4.90 13.89 2.13
N GLU A 75 -5.39 13.91 0.90
CA GLU A 75 -6.73 13.49 0.56
C GLU A 75 -6.88 11.97 0.75
N LYS A 76 -7.76 11.55 1.66
CA LYS A 76 -7.83 10.17 2.17
C LYS A 76 -9.02 9.37 1.69
N THR A 77 -9.94 9.97 0.94
CA THR A 77 -11.17 9.34 0.48
C THR A 77 -11.59 9.89 -0.89
N PHE A 78 -12.34 9.09 -1.63
CA PHE A 78 -13.10 9.54 -2.81
C PHE A 78 -14.46 10.12 -2.43
N PHE A 79 -14.97 9.78 -1.24
CA PHE A 79 -16.33 10.10 -0.77
C PHE A 79 -16.31 11.28 0.23
N ASP A 80 -15.78 12.42 -0.22
CA ASP A 80 -15.60 13.65 0.59
C ASP A 80 -16.55 14.80 0.20
N ASP A 81 -17.44 14.56 -0.77
CA ASP A 81 -18.25 15.60 -1.38
C ASP A 81 -19.66 15.04 -1.68
N GLU A 82 -20.69 15.44 -0.94
CA GLU A 82 -22.09 15.06 -1.07
C GLU A 82 -22.44 13.57 -0.91
N ILE A 83 -21.50 12.65 -1.12
CA ILE A 83 -21.70 11.20 -0.92
C ILE A 83 -20.67 10.71 0.08
N VAL A 84 -21.16 10.05 1.14
CA VAL A 84 -20.31 9.52 2.23
C VAL A 84 -20.38 7.99 2.25
N ALA A 85 -19.21 7.36 2.29
CA ALA A 85 -19.08 5.92 2.42
C ALA A 85 -18.15 5.55 3.59
N HIS A 86 -18.54 4.56 4.39
CA HIS A 86 -17.74 4.03 5.50
C HIS A 86 -17.30 2.60 5.19
N VAL A 87 -16.20 2.45 4.44
CA VAL A 87 -15.62 1.14 4.16
C VAL A 87 -14.88 0.59 5.39
N SER A 88 -15.01 -0.70 5.64
CA SER A 88 -14.27 -1.36 6.72
C SER A 88 -12.78 -1.45 6.41
N MET A 89 -11.93 -1.02 7.36
CA MET A 89 -10.48 -1.08 7.32
C MET A 89 -9.87 -1.97 8.41
N ALA A 90 -10.69 -2.80 9.09
CA ALA A 90 -10.18 -3.71 10.13
C ALA A 90 -9.14 -4.70 9.57
N HIS A 91 -9.35 -5.15 8.33
CA HIS A 91 -8.41 -5.99 7.58
C HIS A 91 -8.08 -5.29 6.26
N PRO A 92 -7.07 -4.39 6.22
CA PRO A 92 -6.83 -3.50 5.09
C PRO A 92 -6.18 -4.19 3.88
N THR A 93 -5.69 -5.40 4.04
CA THR A 93 -4.99 -6.17 3.01
C THR A 93 -5.73 -7.45 2.65
N SER A 94 -5.57 -7.91 1.40
CA SER A 94 -6.12 -9.16 0.91
C SER A 94 -5.24 -10.34 1.32
N ASN A 95 -5.82 -11.34 1.99
CA ASN A 95 -5.11 -12.55 2.38
C ASN A 95 -4.63 -13.34 1.16
N GLY A 96 -5.43 -13.41 0.09
CA GLY A 96 -5.02 -14.05 -1.16
C GLY A 96 -3.75 -13.43 -1.74
N LEU A 97 -3.72 -12.10 -1.86
CA LEU A 97 -2.53 -11.39 -2.34
C LEU A 97 -1.32 -11.54 -1.40
N MET A 98 -1.54 -11.52 -0.08
CA MET A 98 -0.46 -11.76 0.88
C MET A 98 0.13 -13.17 0.73
N ASN A 99 -0.71 -14.19 0.50
CA ASN A 99 -0.26 -15.56 0.23
C ASN A 99 0.57 -15.63 -1.06
N ALA A 100 0.10 -14.97 -2.14
CA ALA A 100 0.85 -14.90 -3.39
C ALA A 100 2.22 -14.24 -3.22
N CYS A 101 2.29 -13.13 -2.48
CA CYS A 101 3.54 -12.44 -2.15
C CYS A 101 4.47 -13.35 -1.33
N GLU A 102 3.93 -14.06 -0.33
CA GLU A 102 4.71 -14.95 0.53
C GLU A 102 5.34 -16.10 -0.26
N GLU A 103 4.59 -16.75 -1.12
CA GLU A 103 5.12 -17.84 -1.96
C GLU A 103 6.18 -17.34 -2.94
N ALA A 104 5.98 -16.15 -3.51
CA ALA A 104 6.99 -15.54 -4.39
C ALA A 104 8.29 -15.20 -3.63
N ILE A 105 8.19 -14.73 -2.38
CA ILE A 105 9.32 -14.43 -1.48
C ILE A 105 10.06 -15.75 -1.11
N LYS A 106 9.33 -16.80 -0.73
CA LYS A 106 9.89 -18.10 -0.37
C LYS A 106 10.65 -18.73 -1.52
N LYS A 107 10.12 -18.68 -2.73
CA LYS A 107 10.76 -19.22 -3.94
C LYS A 107 12.15 -18.60 -4.17
N GLU A 108 12.32 -17.32 -3.85
CA GLU A 108 13.59 -16.60 -3.95
C GLU A 108 14.45 -16.68 -2.69
N LYS A 109 14.01 -17.43 -1.67
CA LYS A 109 14.71 -17.56 -0.37
C LYS A 109 15.05 -16.21 0.27
N ILE A 110 14.17 -15.21 0.07
CA ILE A 110 14.31 -13.89 0.71
C ILE A 110 13.86 -14.03 2.16
N GLU A 111 14.66 -13.53 3.10
CA GLU A 111 14.26 -13.46 4.50
C GLU A 111 13.08 -12.51 4.66
N TYR A 112 12.06 -12.93 5.39
CA TYR A 112 10.86 -12.11 5.57
C TYR A 112 10.16 -12.35 6.91
N GLN A 113 9.31 -11.40 7.27
CA GLN A 113 8.29 -11.54 8.32
C GLN A 113 6.91 -11.35 7.68
N ARG A 114 5.93 -12.16 8.11
CA ARG A 114 4.53 -11.98 7.76
C ARG A 114 3.77 -11.29 8.90
N ASN A 115 2.68 -10.60 8.53
CA ASN A 115 1.77 -9.90 9.45
C ASN A 115 2.43 -8.72 10.18
N GLY A 116 3.17 -7.90 9.44
CA GLY A 116 3.76 -6.68 10.00
C GLY A 116 2.77 -5.52 10.12
N THR A 117 2.95 -4.71 11.15
CA THR A 117 2.25 -3.43 11.34
C THR A 117 3.12 -2.28 10.84
N TYR A 118 2.60 -1.50 9.91
CA TYR A 118 3.29 -0.40 9.26
C TYR A 118 2.77 0.96 9.74
N VAL A 119 3.61 1.76 10.38
CA VAL A 119 3.32 3.19 10.64
C VAL A 119 3.59 4.00 9.39
N VAL A 120 2.59 4.70 8.90
CA VAL A 120 2.74 5.61 7.75
C VAL A 120 2.81 7.04 8.25
N MET A 121 4.00 7.63 8.21
CA MET A 121 4.24 9.02 8.59
C MET A 121 4.05 9.97 7.39
N GLU A 122 3.87 11.26 7.67
CA GLU A 122 3.68 12.27 6.61
C GLU A 122 4.94 12.44 5.75
N GLY A 123 6.10 12.59 6.37
CA GLY A 123 7.34 12.98 5.69
C GLY A 123 7.30 14.44 5.17
N PRO A 124 8.27 14.89 4.35
CA PRO A 124 9.42 14.12 3.85
C PRO A 124 10.56 13.90 4.85
N GLN A 125 10.54 14.57 6.03
CA GLN A 125 11.53 14.34 7.08
C GLN A 125 11.35 12.95 7.67
N PHE A 126 12.44 12.36 8.15
CA PHE A 126 12.41 11.15 8.96
C PHE A 126 11.94 11.45 10.39
N SER A 127 11.66 10.42 11.17
CA SER A 127 11.22 10.53 12.55
C SER A 127 12.27 11.20 13.44
N THR A 128 11.81 11.93 14.43
CA THR A 128 12.64 12.23 15.60
C THR A 128 12.81 10.96 16.43
N LEU A 129 13.86 10.90 17.28
CA LEU A 129 14.07 9.77 18.19
C LEU A 129 12.86 9.54 19.13
N ALA A 130 12.22 10.61 19.56
CA ALA A 130 11.01 10.53 20.39
C ALA A 130 9.83 9.89 19.65
N GLU A 131 9.62 10.26 18.38
CA GLU A 131 8.59 9.64 17.54
C GLU A 131 8.89 8.16 17.27
N SER A 132 10.13 7.83 16.94
CA SER A 132 10.55 6.46 16.71
C SER A 132 10.31 5.58 17.94
N ASN A 133 10.70 6.05 19.13
CA ASN A 133 10.44 5.35 20.39
C ASN A 133 8.94 5.23 20.70
N LEU A 134 8.13 6.24 20.37
CA LEU A 134 6.67 6.18 20.50
C LEU A 134 6.09 5.08 19.59
N TYR A 135 6.49 5.02 18.32
CA TYR A 135 5.99 4.00 17.39
C TYR A 135 6.41 2.58 17.79
N ARG A 136 7.62 2.43 18.35
CA ARG A 136 8.08 1.17 18.95
C ARG A 136 7.21 0.76 20.13
N SER A 137 6.81 1.72 20.98
CA SER A 137 5.91 1.43 22.12
C SER A 137 4.52 0.95 21.67
N TRP A 138 4.08 1.34 20.47
CA TRP A 138 2.86 0.85 19.84
C TRP A 138 3.02 -0.55 19.20
N LYS A 139 4.20 -1.15 19.32
CA LYS A 139 4.55 -2.46 18.74
C LYS A 139 4.45 -2.47 17.21
N ALA A 140 4.69 -1.34 16.57
CA ALA A 140 4.82 -1.27 15.12
C ALA A 140 6.10 -1.97 14.67
N ASP A 141 6.06 -2.57 13.47
CA ASP A 141 7.19 -3.33 12.91
C ASP A 141 8.06 -2.47 12.01
N VAL A 142 7.43 -1.69 11.14
CA VAL A 142 8.12 -0.89 10.13
C VAL A 142 7.49 0.51 9.99
N ILE A 143 8.28 1.44 9.45
CA ILE A 143 7.86 2.83 9.23
C ILE A 143 8.20 3.27 7.82
N GLY A 144 7.31 4.05 7.20
CA GLY A 144 7.54 4.66 5.90
C GLY A 144 6.49 5.73 5.58
N MET A 145 6.37 6.14 4.30
CA MET A 145 5.65 7.37 3.98
C MET A 145 4.53 7.21 2.93
N THR A 146 4.33 6.02 2.32
CA THR A 146 3.56 5.99 1.05
C THR A 146 2.34 5.08 1.02
N ASN A 147 2.18 4.15 1.98
CA ASN A 147 1.07 3.19 1.93
C ASN A 147 -0.29 3.77 2.35
N MET A 148 -0.29 4.93 3.02
CA MET A 148 -1.51 5.70 3.30
C MET A 148 -1.45 7.07 2.61
N PRO A 149 -2.55 7.47 1.99
CA PRO A 149 -3.88 6.87 1.97
C PRO A 149 -4.08 5.79 0.88
N GLU A 150 -3.05 5.33 0.18
CA GLU A 150 -3.16 4.42 -0.96
C GLU A 150 -4.02 3.18 -0.66
N ALA A 151 -3.78 2.51 0.47
CA ALA A 151 -4.54 1.33 0.86
C ALA A 151 -6.03 1.65 1.16
N LYS A 152 -6.32 2.82 1.75
CA LYS A 152 -7.71 3.29 1.97
C LYS A 152 -8.43 3.52 0.66
N LEU A 153 -7.77 4.23 -0.27
CA LEU A 153 -8.32 4.53 -1.58
C LEU A 153 -8.50 3.27 -2.44
N ALA A 154 -7.56 2.33 -2.36
CA ALA A 154 -7.71 1.03 -3.02
C ALA A 154 -8.94 0.27 -2.49
N ARG A 155 -9.18 0.28 -1.16
CA ARG A 155 -10.37 -0.30 -0.55
C ARG A 155 -11.65 0.36 -1.04
N GLU A 156 -11.73 1.69 -1.07
CA GLU A 156 -12.87 2.44 -1.59
C GLU A 156 -13.13 2.19 -3.08
N ALA A 157 -12.08 1.87 -3.84
CA ALA A 157 -12.17 1.51 -5.25
C ALA A 157 -12.45 0.02 -5.48
N GLU A 158 -12.69 -0.77 -4.42
CA GLU A 158 -12.86 -2.22 -4.50
C GLU A 158 -11.71 -2.90 -5.25
N ILE A 159 -10.47 -2.48 -4.94
CA ILE A 159 -9.24 -3.06 -5.45
C ILE A 159 -8.54 -3.78 -4.29
N ARG A 160 -8.27 -5.07 -4.42
CA ARG A 160 -7.53 -5.83 -3.41
C ARG A 160 -6.11 -5.28 -3.30
N TYR A 161 -5.61 -5.21 -2.08
CA TYR A 161 -4.33 -4.57 -1.79
C TYR A 161 -3.44 -5.46 -0.93
N ALA A 162 -2.16 -5.56 -1.27
CA ALA A 162 -1.12 -6.10 -0.41
C ALA A 162 0.11 -5.19 -0.42
N SER A 163 0.89 -5.24 0.65
CA SER A 163 2.12 -4.46 0.76
C SER A 163 3.28 -5.35 1.19
N VAL A 164 4.36 -5.28 0.41
CA VAL A 164 5.66 -5.87 0.73
C VAL A 164 6.63 -4.73 1.01
N SER A 165 7.03 -4.61 2.25
CA SER A 165 7.96 -3.59 2.73
C SER A 165 9.38 -4.15 2.78
N MET A 166 10.32 -3.43 2.19
CA MET A 166 11.74 -3.80 2.13
C MET A 166 12.51 -2.98 3.15
N VAL A 167 13.02 -3.59 4.19
CA VAL A 167 13.76 -2.88 5.23
C VAL A 167 15.09 -2.35 4.67
N THR A 168 15.34 -1.05 4.85
CA THR A 168 16.56 -0.37 4.39
C THR A 168 17.45 0.10 5.53
N ASP A 169 16.87 0.36 6.71
CA ASP A 169 17.52 0.94 7.88
C ASP A 169 16.76 0.60 9.16
N PHE A 170 17.29 1.00 10.32
CA PHE A 170 16.64 0.85 11.63
C PHE A 170 15.95 2.14 12.12
N ASP A 171 15.51 3.01 11.18
CA ASP A 171 15.03 4.34 11.55
C ASP A 171 16.12 5.07 12.37
N CYS A 172 15.79 5.86 13.39
CA CYS A 172 16.76 6.60 14.20
C CYS A 172 16.90 6.10 15.65
N TRP A 173 16.33 4.95 15.97
CA TRP A 173 16.28 4.45 17.35
C TRP A 173 17.45 3.53 17.75
N HIS A 174 18.10 2.88 16.77
CA HIS A 174 19.10 1.85 17.05
C HIS A 174 20.43 2.47 17.51
N PRO A 175 20.97 2.08 18.67
CA PRO A 175 22.13 2.73 19.27
C PRO A 175 23.43 2.53 18.47
N ASP A 176 23.57 1.38 17.79
CA ASP A 176 24.79 1.00 17.06
C ASP A 176 24.73 1.36 15.57
N HIS A 177 23.62 1.93 15.12
CA HIS A 177 23.46 2.44 13.77
C HIS A 177 23.30 3.96 13.81
N GLU A 178 24.19 4.66 13.10
CA GLU A 178 24.10 6.10 12.96
C GLU A 178 22.72 6.51 12.40
N ASN A 179 22.34 7.77 12.65
CA ASN A 179 21.13 8.37 12.08
C ASN A 179 20.97 8.00 10.60
N VAL A 180 19.73 7.83 10.14
CA VAL A 180 19.38 7.42 8.77
C VAL A 180 20.22 8.19 7.74
N ASP A 181 21.23 7.53 7.17
CA ASP A 181 22.03 8.08 6.08
C ASP A 181 21.40 7.70 4.74
N VAL A 182 21.01 8.71 3.98
CA VAL A 182 20.37 8.55 2.66
C VAL A 182 21.25 7.71 1.71
N GLN A 183 22.59 7.81 1.77
CA GLN A 183 23.48 7.05 0.89
C GLN A 183 23.47 5.55 1.24
N GLN A 184 23.48 5.20 2.53
CA GLN A 184 23.37 3.81 2.98
C GLN A 184 22.01 3.24 2.65
N VAL A 185 20.92 3.99 2.87
CA VAL A 185 19.55 3.61 2.46
C VAL A 185 19.48 3.29 0.97
N ILE A 186 20.06 4.15 0.11
CA ILE A 186 20.09 3.92 -1.34
C ILE A 186 20.84 2.64 -1.70
N LYS A 187 21.97 2.36 -1.07
CA LYS A 187 22.76 1.13 -1.33
C LYS A 187 21.97 -0.14 -1.02
N VAL A 188 21.32 -0.18 0.16
CA VAL A 188 20.47 -1.32 0.55
C VAL A 188 19.24 -1.41 -0.35
N LEU A 189 18.63 -0.26 -0.68
CA LEU A 189 17.47 -0.20 -1.58
C LEU A 189 17.76 -0.79 -2.95
N LEU A 190 18.93 -0.54 -3.54
CA LEU A 190 19.30 -1.12 -4.84
C LEU A 190 19.36 -2.64 -4.78
N GLY A 191 19.97 -3.22 -3.74
CA GLY A 191 20.00 -4.66 -3.52
C GLY A 191 18.60 -5.25 -3.31
N ASN A 192 17.77 -4.59 -2.50
CA ASN A 192 16.38 -4.98 -2.27
C ASN A 192 15.53 -4.88 -3.55
N ALA A 193 15.78 -3.88 -4.40
CA ALA A 193 15.05 -3.70 -5.65
C ALA A 193 15.28 -4.86 -6.64
N GLU A 194 16.50 -5.43 -6.69
CA GLU A 194 16.76 -6.61 -7.53
C GLU A 194 16.00 -7.83 -7.00
N LYS A 195 16.02 -8.08 -5.69
CA LYS A 195 15.21 -9.14 -5.06
C LYS A 195 13.71 -8.95 -5.35
N ALA A 196 13.21 -7.71 -5.22
CA ALA A 196 11.80 -7.40 -5.49
C ALA A 196 11.41 -7.62 -6.94
N LYS A 197 12.27 -7.34 -7.91
CA LYS A 197 12.00 -7.61 -9.33
C LYS A 197 11.76 -9.09 -9.59
N VAL A 198 12.58 -9.96 -9.02
CA VAL A 198 12.45 -11.41 -9.18
C VAL A 198 11.21 -11.92 -8.44
N MET A 199 10.97 -11.43 -7.21
CA MET A 199 9.73 -11.70 -6.47
C MET A 199 8.49 -11.36 -7.29
N ILE A 200 8.42 -10.14 -7.87
CA ILE A 200 7.27 -9.71 -8.69
C ILE A 200 7.09 -10.62 -9.90
N LYS A 201 8.16 -11.02 -10.57
CA LYS A 201 8.07 -11.96 -11.70
C LYS A 201 7.44 -13.29 -11.27
N ASN A 202 7.93 -13.88 -10.18
CA ASN A 202 7.38 -15.12 -9.64
C ASN A 202 5.92 -14.98 -9.18
N LEU A 203 5.57 -13.83 -8.63
CA LEU A 203 4.19 -13.54 -8.22
C LEU A 203 3.26 -13.54 -9.43
N ILE A 204 3.64 -12.87 -10.53
CA ILE A 204 2.84 -12.80 -11.77
C ILE A 204 2.62 -14.19 -12.37
N ASP A 205 3.65 -15.02 -12.37
CA ASP A 205 3.59 -16.37 -12.95
C ASP A 205 2.60 -17.31 -12.23
N ASN A 206 2.23 -17.02 -10.97
CA ASN A 206 1.39 -17.88 -10.14
C ASN A 206 0.15 -17.17 -9.56
N PHE A 207 -0.08 -15.92 -9.93
CA PHE A 207 -1.05 -15.03 -9.32
C PHE A 207 -2.49 -15.58 -9.30
N GLU A 208 -2.93 -16.20 -10.41
CA GLU A 208 -4.30 -16.70 -10.56
C GLU A 208 -4.69 -17.74 -9.49
N ASN A 209 -3.72 -18.48 -8.95
CA ASN A 209 -3.96 -19.51 -7.92
C ASN A 209 -4.34 -18.91 -6.55
N TYR A 210 -4.17 -17.59 -6.37
CA TYR A 210 -4.37 -16.89 -5.09
C TYR A 210 -5.52 -15.89 -5.14
N ILE A 211 -6.24 -15.81 -6.26
CA ILE A 211 -7.42 -14.96 -6.37
C ILE A 211 -8.54 -15.56 -5.52
N ASP A 212 -8.97 -14.84 -4.49
CA ASP A 212 -10.15 -15.20 -3.69
C ASP A 212 -11.37 -14.45 -4.24
N PRO A 213 -12.34 -15.16 -4.87
CA PRO A 213 -13.58 -14.55 -5.34
C PRO A 213 -14.45 -14.00 -4.19
N ASN A 214 -14.24 -14.48 -2.97
CA ASN A 214 -14.97 -14.06 -1.77
C ASN A 214 -14.20 -13.02 -0.94
N ASP A 215 -13.10 -12.44 -1.47
CA ASP A 215 -12.39 -11.37 -0.76
C ASP A 215 -13.35 -10.22 -0.45
N PRO A 216 -13.48 -9.80 0.82
CA PRO A 216 -14.45 -8.79 1.23
C PRO A 216 -14.23 -7.41 0.58
N THR A 217 -13.08 -7.20 -0.06
CA THR A 217 -12.80 -5.99 -0.84
C THR A 217 -13.68 -5.91 -2.10
N ASN A 218 -14.01 -7.04 -2.72
CA ASN A 218 -14.66 -7.09 -4.04
C ASN A 218 -16.02 -6.39 -4.10
N ASN A 219 -16.70 -6.27 -2.96
CA ASN A 219 -18.04 -5.71 -2.83
C ASN A 219 -18.25 -4.90 -1.55
N CYS A 220 -17.17 -4.30 -1.03
CA CYS A 220 -17.19 -3.56 0.22
C CYS A 220 -18.09 -2.29 0.16
N LEU A 221 -18.40 -1.78 -1.02
CA LEU A 221 -19.27 -0.63 -1.21
C LEU A 221 -20.77 -0.97 -1.14
N ASP A 222 -21.16 -2.26 -1.22
CA ASP A 222 -22.58 -2.66 -1.23
C ASP A 222 -23.35 -2.15 -0.01
N VAL A 223 -22.68 -2.04 1.14
CA VAL A 223 -23.27 -1.61 2.41
C VAL A 223 -22.57 -0.37 3.01
N ALA A 224 -21.60 0.21 2.31
CA ALA A 224 -20.77 1.28 2.87
C ALA A 224 -21.35 2.69 2.66
N ILE A 225 -22.13 2.91 1.59
CA ILE A 225 -22.66 4.24 1.23
C ILE A 225 -23.88 4.55 2.09
N ILE A 226 -23.75 5.52 3.00
CA ILE A 226 -24.80 5.90 3.94
C ILE A 226 -25.64 7.08 3.47
N THR A 227 -25.18 7.88 2.50
CA THR A 227 -25.94 9.00 1.96
C THR A 227 -27.21 8.50 1.28
N ALA A 228 -28.36 9.01 1.69
CA ALA A 228 -29.66 8.68 1.12
C ALA A 228 -29.70 8.94 -0.40
N PRO A 229 -30.28 8.06 -1.22
CA PRO A 229 -30.26 8.17 -2.68
C PRO A 229 -30.74 9.52 -3.21
N GLU A 230 -31.80 10.08 -2.62
CA GLU A 230 -32.39 11.36 -3.01
C GLU A 230 -31.52 12.59 -2.70
N LYS A 231 -30.43 12.41 -1.94
CA LYS A 231 -29.45 13.44 -1.63
C LYS A 231 -28.23 13.40 -2.52
N ARG A 232 -28.07 12.36 -3.35
CA ARG A 232 -26.94 12.19 -4.24
C ARG A 232 -27.15 12.98 -5.51
N THR A 233 -26.31 13.97 -5.79
CA THR A 233 -26.41 14.74 -7.04
C THR A 233 -25.86 13.95 -8.22
N GLN A 234 -26.41 14.17 -9.42
CA GLN A 234 -25.91 13.52 -10.63
C GLN A 234 -24.44 13.87 -10.88
N LYS A 235 -24.04 15.12 -10.63
CA LYS A 235 -22.68 15.61 -10.73
C LYS A 235 -21.71 14.75 -9.90
N THR A 236 -22.06 14.43 -8.65
CA THR A 236 -21.21 13.63 -7.77
C THR A 236 -21.21 12.16 -8.14
N ILE A 237 -22.36 11.61 -8.61
CA ILE A 237 -22.44 10.27 -9.18
C ILE A 237 -21.48 10.15 -10.37
N ASP A 238 -21.50 11.12 -11.29
CA ASP A 238 -20.63 11.13 -12.47
C ASP A 238 -19.13 11.23 -12.09
N LYS A 239 -18.81 12.05 -11.07
CA LYS A 239 -17.45 12.16 -10.51
C LYS A 239 -16.94 10.83 -9.96
N LEU A 240 -17.81 10.06 -9.32
CA LEU A 240 -17.47 8.77 -8.68
C LEU A 240 -17.68 7.56 -9.60
N LYS A 241 -18.06 7.76 -10.87
CA LYS A 241 -18.42 6.69 -11.79
C LYS A 241 -17.37 5.59 -11.91
N THR A 242 -16.09 5.95 -11.96
CA THR A 242 -14.97 5.00 -12.06
C THR A 242 -14.87 4.12 -10.81
N VAL A 243 -14.91 4.75 -9.64
CA VAL A 243 -14.66 4.09 -8.35
C VAL A 243 -15.88 3.33 -7.86
N ALA A 244 -17.08 3.93 -7.95
CA ALA A 244 -18.31 3.45 -7.33
C ALA A 244 -19.46 3.24 -8.30
N GLY A 245 -19.24 3.31 -9.60
CA GLY A 245 -20.32 3.15 -10.61
C GLY A 245 -21.08 1.83 -10.50
N ARG A 246 -20.45 0.77 -10.02
CA ARG A 246 -21.08 -0.53 -9.76
C ARG A 246 -22.28 -0.42 -8.78
N VAL A 247 -22.20 0.47 -7.81
CA VAL A 247 -23.23 0.63 -6.75
C VAL A 247 -24.07 1.90 -6.91
N LEU A 248 -23.56 2.96 -7.55
CA LEU A 248 -24.25 4.24 -7.70
C LEU A 248 -25.17 4.29 -8.95
N ASN A 249 -24.96 3.45 -9.94
CA ASN A 249 -25.75 3.39 -11.17
C ASN A 249 -26.90 2.36 -11.11
N LYS A 250 -27.26 1.87 -9.92
CA LYS A 250 -28.35 0.92 -9.70
C LYS A 250 -29.68 1.64 -9.52
#